data_b78e73b7a764312954b2c442c3697fdd
#
_entry.id   b78e73b7a764312954b2c442c3697fdd
#
_cell.length_a   1.000
_cell.length_b   1.000
_cell.length_c   1.000
_cell.angle_alpha   90.00
_cell.angle_beta   90.00
_cell.angle_gamma   90.00
#
_symmetry.space_group_name_H-M   'P 1'
#
loop_
_entity.id
_entity.type
_entity.pdbx_description
1 polymer ?
#
loop_
_entity_poly.entity_id
_entity_poly.type
_entity_poly.pdbx_seq_one_letter_code
_entity_poly.pdbx_strand_id
1 'polypeptide(L)'
;MTCKRALAFALLSALLLTAASAGAADKKVVRLWQTETEPQTLAVLNEMAAAYEKTHPDVSIKIEGLAWGDLEKKLTAALAAGAPPDAAHGQPITCVSFAAKGLLRAVEDLADSLGKDNIVDAFRGLCRWQGRTYGVGHSPASSLFVYRKDLLTQKGLKVPKSWDELIQVAEALKETKDGQVVRYGLTMTGAPLFINIGIGELLKTNGGRLFDDQGRPTLTSKPVIELLDFYKKLNGVLPPGWTGHGYLDTFANLANGKAAMLYQAYGRGAGYIEKYAPKEIADPEHFAVADKLVGPSGKSPAAQLDCEPWMVFKDAKGASEAVDFLKFFFKDENYIPYLHSVPIHLLSIKKSTTKNPKYADNPMLAKWRPWVDMQEKYFKNDWIKPVLVTDWDDMKKPYLLEVMGSGILVDMVFDAVKGMPSAEAAAKAQKRVEELLVQSGYLKR
;
A
#
# COMPACT_ATOMS: atom_id res chain seq x y z
N MET A 1 46.94 -73.06 -9.87
CA MET A 1 47.00 -71.83 -10.69
C MET A 1 45.63 -71.21 -10.83
N THR A 2 45.00 -70.77 -9.75
CA THR A 2 43.61 -70.22 -9.73
C THR A 2 43.38 -69.17 -8.64
N CYS A 3 44.39 -68.37 -8.28
CA CYS A 3 44.23 -67.38 -7.22
C CYS A 3 44.77 -65.97 -7.55
N LYS A 4 45.20 -65.70 -8.79
CA LYS A 4 45.75 -64.38 -9.21
C LYS A 4 44.92 -63.61 -10.24
N ARG A 5 43.76 -64.16 -10.65
CA ARG A 5 42.86 -63.44 -11.61
C ARG A 5 41.62 -62.80 -10.95
N ALA A 6 41.34 -63.06 -9.67
CA ALA A 6 40.18 -62.47 -8.98
C ALA A 6 40.46 -61.09 -8.33
N LEU A 7 41.76 -60.70 -8.15
CA LEU A 7 42.11 -59.41 -7.52
C LEU A 7 42.20 -58.24 -8.48
N ALA A 8 42.28 -58.47 -9.83
CA ALA A 8 42.39 -57.39 -10.82
C ALA A 8 41.02 -56.81 -11.25
N PHE A 9 39.91 -57.55 -11.05
CA PHE A 9 38.59 -57.07 -11.38
C PHE A 9 37.91 -56.29 -10.27
N ALA A 10 38.36 -56.43 -9.01
CA ALA A 10 37.79 -55.70 -7.85
C ALA A 10 38.38 -54.28 -7.69
N LEU A 11 39.54 -53.99 -8.27
CA LEU A 11 40.17 -52.65 -8.22
C LEU A 11 39.71 -51.70 -9.36
N LEU A 12 39.16 -52.23 -10.46
CA LEU A 12 38.64 -51.38 -11.51
C LEU A 12 37.18 -50.94 -11.28
N SER A 13 36.42 -51.62 -10.43
CA SER A 13 35.06 -51.28 -10.07
C SER A 13 34.97 -50.26 -8.93
N ALA A 14 36.06 -50.06 -8.18
CA ALA A 14 36.12 -49.07 -7.10
C ALA A 14 36.54 -47.67 -7.56
N LEU A 15 37.05 -47.50 -8.79
CA LEU A 15 37.44 -46.20 -9.34
C LEU A 15 36.36 -45.48 -10.18
N LEU A 16 35.21 -46.15 -10.40
CA LEU A 16 34.10 -45.58 -11.17
C LEU A 16 32.90 -45.12 -10.33
N LEU A 17 32.98 -45.19 -8.99
CA LEU A 17 31.91 -44.76 -8.07
C LEU A 17 32.25 -43.46 -7.28
N THR A 18 33.35 -42.77 -7.58
CA THR A 18 33.72 -41.51 -6.89
C THR A 18 33.49 -40.25 -7.76
N ALA A 19 32.81 -40.36 -8.86
CA ALA A 19 32.59 -39.23 -9.79
C ALA A 19 31.11 -38.82 -9.91
N ALA A 20 30.31 -38.94 -8.86
CA ALA A 20 28.91 -38.44 -8.91
C ALA A 20 28.36 -38.02 -7.53
N SER A 21 29.19 -37.34 -6.75
CA SER A 21 28.64 -36.41 -5.76
C SER A 21 29.37 -35.07 -5.90
N ALA A 22 29.25 -34.46 -7.10
CA ALA A 22 29.27 -33.01 -7.15
C ALA A 22 28.08 -32.57 -6.27
N GLY A 23 28.34 -32.33 -5.00
CA GLY A 23 27.33 -31.84 -4.08
C GLY A 23 26.64 -30.66 -4.75
N ALA A 24 25.34 -30.71 -4.90
CA ALA A 24 24.55 -29.54 -5.21
C ALA A 24 24.96 -28.54 -4.12
N ALA A 25 25.79 -27.55 -4.48
CA ALA A 25 26.14 -26.48 -3.59
C ALA A 25 24.83 -25.93 -3.04
N ASP A 26 24.70 -25.84 -1.72
CA ASP A 26 23.47 -25.30 -1.12
C ASP A 26 23.19 -23.95 -1.78
N LYS A 27 22.05 -23.88 -2.49
CA LYS A 27 21.67 -22.65 -3.16
C LYS A 27 21.51 -21.53 -2.14
N LYS A 28 21.98 -20.36 -2.48
CA LYS A 28 21.77 -19.16 -1.69
C LYS A 28 20.29 -18.79 -1.72
N VAL A 29 19.61 -18.92 -0.58
CA VAL A 29 18.19 -18.58 -0.47
C VAL A 29 18.04 -17.08 -0.31
N VAL A 30 17.27 -16.47 -1.20
CA VAL A 30 16.88 -15.06 -1.16
C VAL A 30 15.41 -14.96 -0.81
N ARG A 31 15.09 -14.31 0.30
CA ARG A 31 13.74 -14.19 0.85
C ARG A 31 13.16 -12.82 0.56
N LEU A 32 12.01 -12.80 -0.11
CA LEU A 32 11.28 -11.57 -0.41
C LEU A 32 9.90 -11.62 0.24
N TRP A 33 9.54 -10.59 0.99
CA TRP A 33 8.22 -10.41 1.57
C TRP A 33 7.46 -9.32 0.82
N GLN A 34 6.24 -9.62 0.41
CA GLN A 34 5.44 -8.73 -0.41
C GLN A 34 3.95 -8.80 -0.02
N THR A 35 3.15 -7.85 -0.50
CA THR A 35 1.76 -7.64 -0.05
C THR A 35 0.70 -8.01 -1.07
N GLU A 36 1.11 -8.37 -2.29
CA GLU A 36 0.20 -8.80 -3.34
C GLU A 36 -0.10 -10.30 -3.20
N THR A 37 -1.24 -10.64 -2.60
CA THR A 37 -1.57 -12.00 -2.18
C THR A 37 -2.57 -12.72 -3.09
N GLU A 38 -3.00 -12.10 -4.17
CA GLU A 38 -3.89 -12.72 -5.14
C GLU A 38 -3.21 -13.93 -5.81
N PRO A 39 -3.94 -15.05 -5.98
CA PRO A 39 -3.38 -16.27 -6.56
C PRO A 39 -2.71 -16.04 -7.92
N GLN A 40 -3.30 -15.20 -8.80
CA GLN A 40 -2.73 -14.89 -10.10
C GLN A 40 -1.42 -14.08 -9.99
N THR A 41 -1.30 -13.18 -9.01
CA THR A 41 -0.07 -12.40 -8.77
C THR A 41 1.03 -13.31 -8.23
N LEU A 42 0.69 -14.17 -7.27
CA LEU A 42 1.64 -15.16 -6.72
C LEU A 42 2.12 -16.13 -7.80
N ALA A 43 1.26 -16.54 -8.74
CA ALA A 43 1.64 -17.39 -9.87
C ALA A 43 2.68 -16.67 -10.75
N VAL A 44 2.43 -15.42 -11.16
CA VAL A 44 3.37 -14.62 -11.97
C VAL A 44 4.70 -14.42 -11.24
N LEU A 45 4.68 -14.12 -9.95
CA LEU A 45 5.90 -13.93 -9.16
C LEU A 45 6.71 -15.24 -9.05
N ASN A 46 6.05 -16.38 -8.87
CA ASN A 46 6.72 -17.70 -8.82
C ASN A 46 7.30 -18.10 -10.18
N GLU A 47 6.58 -17.82 -11.29
CA GLU A 47 7.10 -18.04 -12.65
C GLU A 47 8.34 -17.17 -12.90
N MET A 48 8.30 -15.91 -12.47
CA MET A 48 9.43 -14.99 -12.57
C MET A 48 10.63 -15.47 -11.74
N ALA A 49 10.41 -15.94 -10.51
CA ALA A 49 11.44 -16.53 -9.68
C ALA A 49 12.09 -17.75 -10.35
N ALA A 50 11.26 -18.66 -10.88
CA ALA A 50 11.75 -19.83 -11.60
C ALA A 50 12.53 -19.47 -12.89
N ALA A 51 12.11 -18.41 -13.60
CA ALA A 51 12.82 -17.92 -14.78
C ALA A 51 14.19 -17.34 -14.41
N TYR A 52 14.27 -16.59 -13.29
CA TYR A 52 15.52 -16.04 -12.77
C TYR A 52 16.49 -17.16 -12.35
N GLU A 53 16.00 -18.16 -11.60
CA GLU A 53 16.80 -19.30 -11.11
C GLU A 53 17.42 -20.13 -12.24
N LYS A 54 16.81 -20.19 -13.44
CA LYS A 54 17.39 -20.87 -14.61
C LYS A 54 18.70 -20.24 -15.06
N THR A 55 18.85 -18.94 -14.90
CA THR A 55 20.08 -18.21 -15.27
C THR A 55 21.02 -17.96 -14.09
N HIS A 56 20.54 -18.25 -12.86
CA HIS A 56 21.29 -18.11 -11.59
C HIS A 56 21.13 -19.41 -10.79
N PRO A 57 21.80 -20.52 -11.19
CA PRO A 57 21.58 -21.84 -10.64
C PRO A 57 21.99 -21.99 -9.17
N ASP A 58 22.82 -21.09 -8.70
CA ASP A 58 23.31 -20.97 -7.31
C ASP A 58 22.37 -20.19 -6.38
N VAL A 59 21.27 -19.60 -6.91
CA VAL A 59 20.30 -18.82 -6.15
C VAL A 59 18.94 -19.54 -6.11
N SER A 60 18.21 -19.38 -5.00
CA SER A 60 16.81 -19.79 -4.87
C SER A 60 16.00 -18.63 -4.31
N ILE A 61 15.01 -18.17 -5.06
CA ILE A 61 14.12 -17.06 -4.69
C ILE A 61 12.91 -17.61 -3.94
N LYS A 62 12.65 -17.11 -2.75
CA LYS A 62 11.50 -17.44 -1.91
C LYS A 62 10.65 -16.20 -1.68
N ILE A 63 9.46 -16.20 -2.26
CA ILE A 63 8.51 -15.09 -2.18
C ILE A 63 7.40 -15.46 -1.21
N GLU A 64 7.19 -14.62 -0.20
CA GLU A 64 6.13 -14.78 0.80
C GLU A 64 5.15 -13.61 0.69
N GLY A 65 3.87 -13.94 0.50
CA GLY A 65 2.77 -12.96 0.51
C GLY A 65 2.28 -12.73 1.94
N LEU A 66 2.15 -11.49 2.35
CA LEU A 66 1.69 -11.06 3.68
C LEU A 66 0.54 -10.06 3.54
N ALA A 67 -0.47 -10.17 4.41
CA ALA A 67 -1.47 -9.12 4.49
C ALA A 67 -0.84 -7.79 4.97
N TRP A 68 -1.30 -6.66 4.44
CA TRP A 68 -0.80 -5.33 4.80
C TRP A 68 -0.79 -5.07 6.31
N GLY A 69 -1.81 -5.53 7.03
CA GLY A 69 -1.88 -5.34 8.49
C GLY A 69 -0.83 -6.13 9.30
N ASP A 70 -0.21 -7.14 8.70
CA ASP A 70 0.75 -8.03 9.36
C ASP A 70 2.21 -7.75 8.98
N LEU A 71 2.44 -7.14 7.79
CA LEU A 71 3.78 -6.93 7.25
C LEU A 71 4.68 -6.15 8.22
N GLU A 72 4.26 -4.99 8.71
CA GLU A 72 5.08 -4.15 9.58
C GLU A 72 5.39 -4.80 10.92
N LYS A 73 4.41 -5.52 11.50
CA LYS A 73 4.60 -6.28 12.74
C LYS A 73 5.63 -7.39 12.55
N LYS A 74 5.51 -8.13 11.43
CA LYS A 74 6.41 -9.22 11.10
C LYS A 74 7.83 -8.72 10.79
N LEU A 75 7.95 -7.61 10.06
CA LEU A 75 9.24 -6.95 9.81
C LEU A 75 9.91 -6.50 11.11
N THR A 76 9.17 -5.84 11.99
CA THR A 76 9.68 -5.40 13.30
C THR A 76 10.19 -6.58 14.13
N ALA A 77 9.43 -7.67 14.19
CA ALA A 77 9.82 -8.89 14.91
C ALA A 77 11.05 -9.54 14.29
N ALA A 78 11.13 -9.65 12.97
CA ALA A 78 12.25 -10.23 12.26
C ALA A 78 13.54 -9.40 12.43
N LEU A 79 13.43 -8.08 12.40
CA LEU A 79 14.54 -7.16 12.66
C LEU A 79 15.05 -7.30 14.10
N ALA A 80 14.15 -7.37 15.08
CA ALA A 80 14.51 -7.57 16.48
C ALA A 80 15.21 -8.94 16.71
N ALA A 81 14.84 -9.96 15.94
CA ALA A 81 15.45 -11.29 15.97
C ALA A 81 16.75 -11.38 15.15
N GLY A 82 17.20 -10.31 14.49
CA GLY A 82 18.39 -10.31 13.64
C GLY A 82 18.25 -11.17 12.36
N ALA A 83 17.03 -11.45 11.92
CA ALA A 83 16.73 -12.34 10.79
C ALA A 83 15.71 -11.72 9.81
N PRO A 84 15.93 -10.47 9.32
CA PRO A 84 15.04 -9.85 8.34
C PRO A 84 15.02 -10.66 7.03
N PRO A 85 14.00 -10.46 6.15
CA PRO A 85 14.07 -10.92 4.77
C PRO A 85 15.18 -10.16 4.02
N ASP A 86 15.56 -10.61 2.83
CA ASP A 86 16.55 -9.91 2.02
C ASP A 86 15.95 -8.64 1.38
N ALA A 87 14.71 -8.73 0.94
CA ALA A 87 13.93 -7.56 0.54
C ALA A 87 12.47 -7.67 1.01
N ALA A 88 11.82 -6.53 1.17
CA ALA A 88 10.40 -6.48 1.50
C ALA A 88 9.72 -5.26 0.90
N HIS A 89 8.41 -5.38 0.68
CA HIS A 89 7.54 -4.25 0.47
C HIS A 89 7.44 -3.38 1.74
N GLY A 90 6.95 -2.20 1.59
CA GLY A 90 6.60 -1.30 2.69
C GLY A 90 5.91 -0.05 2.17
N GLN A 91 5.64 0.87 3.07
CA GLN A 91 5.19 2.21 2.72
C GLN A 91 6.39 3.16 2.62
N PRO A 92 6.28 4.30 1.92
CA PRO A 92 7.35 5.30 1.88
C PRO A 92 7.85 5.74 3.26
N ILE A 93 6.95 5.90 4.24
CA ILE A 93 7.33 6.26 5.62
C ILE A 93 8.09 5.13 6.33
N THR A 94 7.76 3.88 6.06
CA THR A 94 8.48 2.70 6.57
C THR A 94 9.90 2.68 6.02
N CYS A 95 10.05 2.92 4.70
CA CYS A 95 11.35 3.01 4.05
C CYS A 95 12.22 4.11 4.67
N VAL A 96 11.69 5.32 4.83
CA VAL A 96 12.45 6.45 5.44
C VAL A 96 12.81 6.15 6.89
N SER A 97 11.89 5.61 7.69
CA SER A 97 12.14 5.26 9.09
C SER A 97 13.24 4.21 9.24
N PHE A 98 13.20 3.14 8.43
CA PHE A 98 14.21 2.10 8.45
C PHE A 98 15.57 2.58 7.90
N ALA A 99 15.56 3.44 6.88
CA ALA A 99 16.78 4.08 6.39
C ALA A 99 17.44 4.97 7.45
N ALA A 100 16.65 5.77 8.17
CA ALA A 100 17.15 6.61 9.26
C ALA A 100 17.76 5.81 10.41
N LYS A 101 17.26 4.59 10.66
CA LYS A 101 17.80 3.64 11.64
C LYS A 101 18.99 2.83 11.11
N GLY A 102 19.41 3.04 9.85
CA GLY A 102 20.54 2.32 9.23
C GLY A 102 20.27 0.84 8.95
N LEU A 103 18.99 0.44 8.83
CA LEU A 103 18.58 -0.96 8.62
C LEU A 103 18.57 -1.35 7.14
N LEU A 104 18.52 -0.38 6.23
CA LEU A 104 18.43 -0.62 4.81
C LEU A 104 19.75 -0.42 4.08
N ARG A 105 19.94 -1.19 3.02
CA ARG A 105 20.95 -0.95 1.99
C ARG A 105 20.44 0.15 1.07
N ALA A 106 21.30 1.08 0.71
CA ALA A 106 20.98 2.03 -0.36
C ALA A 106 20.94 1.31 -1.71
N VAL A 107 19.98 1.67 -2.57
CA VAL A 107 19.62 0.97 -3.79
C VAL A 107 19.64 1.89 -5.01
N GLU A 108 20.61 2.81 -5.10
CA GLU A 108 20.83 3.66 -6.27
C GLU A 108 21.02 2.83 -7.53
N ASP A 109 21.73 1.71 -7.43
CA ASP A 109 21.99 0.78 -8.53
C ASP A 109 20.69 0.14 -9.11
N LEU A 110 19.69 -0.10 -8.27
CA LEU A 110 18.35 -0.52 -8.69
C LEU A 110 17.60 0.67 -9.33
N ALA A 111 17.56 1.82 -8.67
CA ALA A 111 16.88 3.00 -9.18
C ALA A 111 17.44 3.48 -10.53
N ASP A 112 18.75 3.48 -10.68
CA ASP A 112 19.44 3.85 -11.93
C ASP A 112 19.14 2.86 -13.07
N SER A 113 18.94 1.57 -12.75
CA SER A 113 18.56 0.56 -13.75
C SER A 113 17.20 0.80 -14.40
N LEU A 114 16.30 1.50 -13.70
CA LEU A 114 14.99 1.90 -14.24
C LEU A 114 15.09 3.15 -15.14
N GLY A 115 16.18 3.92 -15.02
CA GLY A 115 16.37 5.22 -15.66
C GLY A 115 15.80 6.36 -14.82
N LYS A 116 16.66 7.35 -14.50
CA LYS A 116 16.30 8.48 -13.59
C LYS A 116 15.05 9.24 -14.03
N ASP A 117 14.88 9.47 -15.34
CA ASP A 117 13.75 10.21 -15.91
C ASP A 117 12.57 9.32 -16.28
N ASN A 118 12.72 8.01 -16.15
CA ASN A 118 11.72 7.03 -16.47
C ASN A 118 10.72 6.75 -15.34
N ILE A 119 11.07 7.10 -14.12
CA ILE A 119 10.15 6.98 -12.97
C ILE A 119 9.15 8.13 -13.00
N VAL A 120 7.87 7.84 -12.74
CA VAL A 120 6.81 8.85 -12.59
C VAL A 120 7.20 9.85 -11.51
N ASP A 121 7.11 11.15 -11.80
CA ASP A 121 7.75 12.21 -11.01
C ASP A 121 7.29 12.25 -9.55
N ALA A 122 5.99 12.02 -9.29
CA ALA A 122 5.44 11.99 -7.92
C ALA A 122 6.09 10.95 -7.01
N PHE A 123 6.70 9.91 -7.58
CA PHE A 123 7.29 8.79 -6.84
C PHE A 123 8.82 8.84 -6.78
N ARG A 124 9.41 9.73 -7.57
CA ARG A 124 10.86 9.94 -7.61
C ARG A 124 11.33 10.60 -6.33
N GLY A 125 11.87 9.85 -5.43
CA GLY A 125 12.45 10.40 -4.20
C GLY A 125 11.64 10.14 -2.93
N LEU A 126 10.49 9.45 -3.01
CA LEU A 126 9.71 9.10 -1.82
C LEU A 126 10.49 8.28 -0.78
N CYS A 127 11.41 7.45 -1.25
CA CYS A 127 12.24 6.58 -0.40
C CYS A 127 13.67 7.11 -0.27
N ARG A 128 13.84 8.43 -0.21
CA ARG A 128 15.16 9.07 -0.03
C ARG A 128 15.35 9.53 1.41
N TRP A 129 16.53 9.23 1.94
CA TRP A 129 16.99 9.71 3.22
C TRP A 129 18.42 10.23 3.12
N GLN A 130 18.67 11.45 3.59
CA GLN A 130 19.99 12.11 3.54
C GLN A 130 20.66 12.03 2.14
N GLY A 131 19.87 12.28 1.10
CA GLY A 131 20.35 12.31 -0.28
C GLY A 131 20.47 10.93 -0.97
N ARG A 132 20.35 9.82 -0.25
CA ARG A 132 20.45 8.45 -0.78
C ARG A 132 19.07 7.81 -0.98
N THR A 133 18.97 6.86 -1.92
CA THR A 133 17.76 6.09 -2.23
C THR A 133 17.78 4.75 -1.52
N TYR A 134 16.73 4.43 -0.75
CA TYR A 134 16.63 3.21 0.06
C TYR A 134 15.47 2.30 -0.33
N GLY A 135 14.69 2.68 -1.32
CA GLY A 135 13.61 1.86 -1.87
C GLY A 135 13.19 2.36 -3.24
N VAL A 136 12.65 1.46 -4.04
CA VAL A 136 12.08 1.75 -5.36
C VAL A 136 10.65 1.25 -5.38
N GLY A 137 9.70 2.17 -5.61
CA GLY A 137 8.30 1.81 -5.76
C GLY A 137 8.10 0.86 -6.94
N HIS A 138 7.17 -0.08 -6.78
CA HIS A 138 6.89 -1.01 -7.87
C HIS A 138 5.54 -0.74 -8.54
N SER A 139 4.60 -0.09 -7.84
CA SER A 139 3.30 0.27 -8.39
C SER A 139 2.78 1.55 -7.76
N PRO A 140 2.56 2.61 -8.56
CA PRO A 140 1.90 3.81 -8.09
C PRO A 140 0.41 3.56 -7.86
N ALA A 141 -0.09 3.97 -6.72
CA ALA A 141 -1.50 3.91 -6.37
C ALA A 141 -1.96 5.20 -5.68
N SER A 142 -3.23 5.52 -5.85
CA SER A 142 -3.89 6.56 -5.05
C SER A 142 -5.25 6.11 -4.57
N SER A 143 -5.67 6.65 -3.44
CA SER A 143 -7.04 6.48 -3.00
C SER A 143 -8.00 7.24 -3.90
N LEU A 144 -9.11 6.62 -4.22
CA LEU A 144 -10.18 7.15 -5.07
C LEU A 144 -11.44 7.42 -4.25
N PHE A 145 -12.29 8.30 -4.72
CA PHE A 145 -13.68 8.41 -4.29
C PHE A 145 -14.57 7.83 -5.39
N VAL A 146 -15.20 6.71 -5.10
CA VAL A 146 -16.06 5.96 -6.04
C VAL A 146 -17.51 6.07 -5.62
N TYR A 147 -18.41 6.19 -6.58
CA TYR A 147 -19.85 6.27 -6.32
C TYR A 147 -20.69 5.59 -7.41
N ARG A 148 -21.86 5.13 -7.04
CA ARG A 148 -22.91 4.61 -7.93
C ARG A 148 -23.59 5.77 -8.63
N LYS A 149 -23.13 6.07 -9.85
CA LYS A 149 -23.65 7.15 -10.71
C LYS A 149 -25.15 7.00 -11.01
N ASP A 150 -25.59 5.77 -11.26
CA ASP A 150 -26.99 5.43 -11.49
C ASP A 150 -27.89 5.80 -10.30
N LEU A 151 -27.45 5.50 -9.06
CA LEU A 151 -28.23 5.80 -7.85
C LEU A 151 -28.31 7.30 -7.56
N LEU A 152 -27.20 8.05 -7.77
CA LEU A 152 -27.23 9.51 -7.66
C LEU A 152 -28.19 10.11 -8.69
N THR A 153 -28.10 9.66 -9.96
CA THR A 153 -28.96 10.13 -11.05
C THR A 153 -30.42 9.83 -10.76
N GLN A 154 -30.75 8.63 -10.33
CA GLN A 154 -32.11 8.22 -9.98
C GLN A 154 -32.74 9.12 -8.91
N LYS A 155 -31.96 9.57 -7.94
CA LYS A 155 -32.41 10.45 -6.85
C LYS A 155 -32.20 11.94 -7.13
N GLY A 156 -31.72 12.33 -8.31
CA GLY A 156 -31.41 13.72 -8.65
C GLY A 156 -30.36 14.38 -7.78
N LEU A 157 -29.45 13.57 -7.22
CA LEU A 157 -28.40 14.04 -6.32
C LEU A 157 -27.15 14.44 -7.12
N LYS A 158 -26.46 15.47 -6.63
CA LYS A 158 -25.14 15.87 -7.13
C LYS A 158 -24.03 15.08 -6.43
N VAL A 159 -22.92 14.91 -7.12
CA VAL A 159 -21.69 14.35 -6.50
C VAL A 159 -21.20 15.30 -5.40
N PRO A 160 -20.99 14.82 -4.17
CA PRO A 160 -20.55 15.67 -3.07
C PRO A 160 -19.13 16.19 -3.30
N LYS A 161 -18.87 17.43 -2.89
CA LYS A 161 -17.56 18.12 -2.97
C LYS A 161 -16.99 18.49 -1.62
N SER A 162 -17.79 18.42 -0.57
CA SER A 162 -17.39 18.71 0.79
C SER A 162 -17.76 17.58 1.76
N TRP A 163 -17.19 17.60 2.94
CA TRP A 163 -17.49 16.63 3.99
C TRP A 163 -18.97 16.65 4.38
N ASP A 164 -19.57 17.84 4.53
CA ASP A 164 -20.98 17.94 4.91
C ASP A 164 -21.90 17.45 3.78
N GLU A 165 -21.58 17.75 2.52
CA GLU A 165 -22.31 17.22 1.38
C GLU A 165 -22.21 15.68 1.31
N LEU A 166 -21.05 15.10 1.65
CA LEU A 166 -20.90 13.63 1.70
C LEU A 166 -21.89 13.01 2.69
N ILE A 167 -22.01 13.57 3.89
CA ILE A 167 -22.94 13.06 4.91
C ILE A 167 -24.40 13.18 4.40
N GLN A 168 -24.77 14.34 3.83
CA GLN A 168 -26.12 14.56 3.29
C GLN A 168 -26.46 13.57 2.15
N VAL A 169 -25.53 13.38 1.21
CA VAL A 169 -25.72 12.44 0.10
C VAL A 169 -25.74 10.99 0.62
N ALA A 170 -24.94 10.64 1.61
CA ALA A 170 -24.94 9.32 2.21
C ALA A 170 -26.29 9.01 2.90
N GLU A 171 -26.85 9.96 3.64
CA GLU A 171 -28.19 9.80 4.23
C GLU A 171 -29.27 9.65 3.14
N ALA A 172 -29.23 10.47 2.09
CA ALA A 172 -30.20 10.43 0.99
C ALA A 172 -30.13 9.12 0.17
N LEU A 173 -28.96 8.48 0.08
CA LEU A 173 -28.75 7.22 -0.64
C LEU A 173 -29.01 5.98 0.22
N LYS A 174 -29.16 6.15 1.53
CA LYS A 174 -29.54 5.05 2.42
C LYS A 174 -30.89 4.48 2.03
N GLU A 175 -31.01 3.18 2.00
CA GLU A 175 -32.24 2.47 1.68
C GLU A 175 -32.61 1.53 2.80
N THR A 176 -33.86 1.62 3.23
CA THR A 176 -34.42 0.76 4.27
C THR A 176 -35.62 0.01 3.69
N LYS A 177 -35.68 -1.31 3.90
CA LYS A 177 -36.78 -2.17 3.52
C LYS A 177 -37.20 -2.99 4.74
N ASP A 178 -38.48 -3.02 5.04
CA ASP A 178 -39.04 -3.75 6.19
C ASP A 178 -38.34 -3.42 7.53
N GLY A 179 -37.99 -2.15 7.73
CA GLY A 179 -37.30 -1.68 8.93
C GLY A 179 -35.79 -1.97 9.01
N GLN A 180 -35.25 -2.66 8.00
CA GLN A 180 -33.83 -3.00 7.93
C GLN A 180 -33.10 -2.20 6.86
N VAL A 181 -31.88 -1.73 7.15
CA VAL A 181 -31.03 -1.07 6.17
C VAL A 181 -30.51 -2.11 5.18
N VAL A 182 -30.97 -2.02 3.92
CA VAL A 182 -30.53 -2.91 2.84
C VAL A 182 -29.37 -2.33 2.05
N ARG A 183 -29.21 -0.99 2.06
CA ARG A 183 -28.06 -0.29 1.46
C ARG A 183 -27.70 0.94 2.30
N TYR A 184 -26.43 1.08 2.61
CA TYR A 184 -25.84 2.28 3.18
C TYR A 184 -25.48 3.26 2.05
N GLY A 185 -25.55 4.56 2.32
CA GLY A 185 -25.12 5.56 1.33
C GLY A 185 -23.60 5.58 1.16
N LEU A 186 -22.87 5.19 2.18
CA LEU A 186 -21.41 5.25 2.21
C LEU A 186 -20.82 4.01 2.88
N THR A 187 -19.68 3.53 2.38
CA THR A 187 -18.75 2.64 3.11
C THR A 187 -17.36 3.26 3.11
N MET A 188 -16.58 2.97 4.14
CA MET A 188 -15.22 3.45 4.33
C MET A 188 -14.43 2.45 5.17
N THR A 189 -13.12 2.38 4.98
CA THR A 189 -12.23 1.57 5.79
C THR A 189 -12.07 2.15 7.19
N GLY A 190 -12.01 1.30 8.21
CA GLY A 190 -11.91 1.71 9.61
C GLY A 190 -10.93 0.88 10.46
N ALA A 191 -10.34 -0.17 9.89
CA ALA A 191 -9.29 -0.91 10.59
C ALA A 191 -8.05 0.00 10.83
N PRO A 192 -7.23 -0.25 11.86
CA PRO A 192 -6.20 0.69 12.36
C PRO A 192 -5.28 1.31 11.30
N LEU A 193 -4.75 0.51 10.38
CA LEU A 193 -3.92 1.00 9.29
C LEU A 193 -4.67 2.04 8.45
N PHE A 194 -5.92 1.76 8.12
CA PHE A 194 -6.73 2.61 7.24
C PHE A 194 -7.24 3.86 7.94
N ILE A 195 -7.39 3.86 9.26
CA ILE A 195 -7.62 5.09 10.04
C ILE A 195 -6.42 6.01 9.91
N ASN A 196 -5.19 5.52 10.00
CA ASN A 196 -3.99 6.35 9.77
C ASN A 196 -3.96 6.95 8.36
N ILE A 197 -4.33 6.16 7.34
CA ILE A 197 -4.47 6.65 5.95
C ILE A 197 -5.53 7.75 5.90
N GLY A 198 -6.69 7.51 6.48
CA GLY A 198 -7.81 8.48 6.52
C GLY A 198 -7.45 9.77 7.24
N ILE A 199 -6.75 9.70 8.38
CA ILE A 199 -6.30 10.89 9.12
C ILE A 199 -5.42 11.76 8.22
N GLY A 200 -4.40 11.19 7.57
CA GLY A 200 -3.48 11.95 6.72
C GLY A 200 -4.22 12.62 5.56
N GLU A 201 -5.04 11.86 4.82
CA GLU A 201 -5.78 12.34 3.68
C GLU A 201 -6.82 13.40 4.07
N LEU A 202 -7.71 13.08 5.01
CA LEU A 202 -8.77 14.00 5.43
C LEU A 202 -8.22 15.25 6.09
N LEU A 203 -7.20 15.11 6.95
CA LEU A 203 -6.58 16.28 7.58
C LEU A 203 -5.97 17.22 6.53
N LYS A 204 -5.32 16.66 5.49
CA LYS A 204 -4.78 17.47 4.39
C LYS A 204 -5.90 18.16 3.61
N THR A 205 -7.02 17.49 3.32
CA THR A 205 -8.19 18.12 2.67
C THR A 205 -8.81 19.22 3.52
N ASN A 206 -8.55 19.22 4.83
CA ASN A 206 -9.01 20.23 5.78
C ASN A 206 -7.95 21.31 6.08
N GLY A 207 -6.84 21.34 5.34
CA GLY A 207 -5.76 22.32 5.53
C GLY A 207 -4.96 22.15 6.81
N GLY A 208 -5.09 20.98 7.47
CA GLY A 208 -4.39 20.69 8.73
C GLY A 208 -3.07 19.94 8.53
N ARG A 209 -2.30 19.86 9.61
CA ARG A 209 -1.02 19.15 9.72
C ARG A 209 -1.00 18.33 11.01
N LEU A 210 -0.27 17.21 11.02
CA LEU A 210 -0.02 16.43 12.24
C LEU A 210 1.12 17.02 13.06
N PHE A 211 2.09 17.65 12.40
CA PHE A 211 3.29 18.23 13.02
C PHE A 211 3.57 19.61 12.45
N ASP A 212 4.10 20.49 13.28
CA ASP A 212 4.64 21.78 12.85
C ASP A 212 6.04 21.65 12.20
N ASP A 213 6.60 22.76 11.76
CA ASP A 213 7.92 22.81 11.12
C ASP A 213 9.06 22.43 12.09
N GLN A 214 8.84 22.53 13.39
CA GLN A 214 9.76 22.10 14.43
C GLN A 214 9.59 20.62 14.82
N GLY A 215 8.65 19.92 14.18
CA GLY A 215 8.36 18.50 14.44
C GLY A 215 7.53 18.25 15.70
N ARG A 216 6.89 19.29 16.27
CA ARG A 216 6.00 19.16 17.43
C ARG A 216 4.60 18.77 16.96
N PRO A 217 3.90 17.87 17.66
CA PRO A 217 2.54 17.49 17.28
C PRO A 217 1.57 18.68 17.39
N THR A 218 0.61 18.76 16.45
CA THR A 218 -0.39 19.82 16.35
C THR A 218 -1.82 19.26 16.45
N LEU A 219 -2.00 18.21 17.25
CA LEU A 219 -3.26 17.46 17.29
C LEU A 219 -4.43 18.24 17.92
N THR A 220 -4.16 19.30 18.68
CA THR A 220 -5.20 20.18 19.25
C THR A 220 -5.61 21.31 18.31
N SER A 221 -5.10 21.34 17.08
CA SER A 221 -5.44 22.38 16.11
C SER A 221 -6.90 22.25 15.63
N LYS A 222 -7.50 23.37 15.22
CA LYS A 222 -8.88 23.42 14.70
C LYS A 222 -9.14 22.38 13.60
N PRO A 223 -8.26 22.21 12.57
CA PRO A 223 -8.48 21.20 11.54
C PRO A 223 -8.53 19.77 12.07
N VAL A 224 -7.79 19.41 13.13
CA VAL A 224 -7.84 18.09 13.76
C VAL A 224 -9.14 17.90 14.53
N ILE A 225 -9.60 18.92 15.28
CA ILE A 225 -10.89 18.85 15.99
C ILE A 225 -12.05 18.67 14.98
N GLU A 226 -12.05 19.42 13.87
CA GLU A 226 -13.03 19.29 12.80
C GLU A 226 -12.99 17.89 12.16
N LEU A 227 -11.79 17.30 11.99
CA LEU A 227 -11.63 15.92 11.51
C LEU A 227 -12.29 14.92 12.47
N LEU A 228 -12.11 15.06 13.77
CA LEU A 228 -12.74 14.18 14.76
C LEU A 228 -14.27 14.34 14.77
N ASP A 229 -14.77 15.56 14.65
CA ASP A 229 -16.20 15.82 14.52
C ASP A 229 -16.76 15.20 13.23
N PHE A 230 -16.01 15.20 12.15
CA PHE A 230 -16.37 14.53 10.90
C PHE A 230 -16.44 13.01 11.08
N TYR A 231 -15.48 12.37 11.76
CA TYR A 231 -15.53 10.94 12.06
C TYR A 231 -16.75 10.57 12.93
N LYS A 232 -17.18 11.44 13.84
CA LYS A 232 -18.43 11.26 14.61
C LYS A 232 -19.66 11.27 13.70
N LYS A 233 -19.72 12.20 12.73
CA LYS A 233 -20.79 12.23 11.70
C LYS A 233 -20.75 10.99 10.82
N LEU A 234 -19.55 10.57 10.36
CA LEU A 234 -19.35 9.36 9.57
C LEU A 234 -19.87 8.11 10.27
N ASN A 235 -19.67 7.99 11.60
CA ASN A 235 -20.18 6.87 12.38
C ASN A 235 -21.70 6.71 12.32
N GLY A 236 -22.44 7.80 12.07
CA GLY A 236 -23.91 7.79 11.89
C GLY A 236 -24.37 7.26 10.52
N VAL A 237 -23.52 7.32 9.48
CA VAL A 237 -23.89 6.98 8.11
C VAL A 237 -23.20 5.74 7.56
N LEU A 238 -22.15 5.26 8.24
CA LEU A 238 -21.39 4.06 7.86
C LEU A 238 -22.09 2.78 8.37
N PRO A 239 -21.83 1.62 7.74
CA PRO A 239 -22.33 0.33 8.23
C PRO A 239 -21.86 0.03 9.65
N PRO A 240 -22.67 -0.65 10.48
CA PRO A 240 -22.22 -1.10 11.81
C PRO A 240 -20.93 -1.93 11.72
N GLY A 241 -20.02 -1.75 12.68
CA GLY A 241 -18.74 -2.44 12.70
C GLY A 241 -17.69 -1.90 11.72
N TRP A 242 -17.97 -0.78 11.07
CA TRP A 242 -17.03 -0.18 10.10
C TRP A 242 -15.62 0.04 10.64
N THR A 243 -15.47 0.23 11.95
CA THR A 243 -14.16 0.38 12.61
C THR A 243 -13.25 -0.85 12.50
N GLY A 244 -13.81 -1.99 12.10
CA GLY A 244 -13.07 -3.21 11.77
C GLY A 244 -12.90 -3.47 10.27
N HIS A 245 -13.55 -2.68 9.41
CA HIS A 245 -13.51 -2.91 7.98
C HIS A 245 -12.14 -2.60 7.37
N GLY A 246 -11.56 -3.58 6.68
CA GLY A 246 -10.46 -3.39 5.75
C GLY A 246 -10.97 -3.01 4.35
N TYR A 247 -10.05 -2.86 3.39
CA TYR A 247 -10.43 -2.50 2.01
C TYR A 247 -11.27 -3.60 1.33
N LEU A 248 -11.05 -4.89 1.64
CA LEU A 248 -11.82 -5.99 1.06
C LEU A 248 -13.29 -5.92 1.46
N ASP A 249 -13.58 -5.57 2.72
CA ASP A 249 -14.96 -5.40 3.22
C ASP A 249 -15.67 -4.27 2.49
N THR A 250 -14.97 -3.16 2.27
CA THR A 250 -15.53 -1.98 1.58
C THR A 250 -15.74 -2.23 0.10
N PHE A 251 -14.83 -2.96 -0.57
CA PHE A 251 -15.02 -3.38 -1.95
C PHE A 251 -16.22 -4.33 -2.09
N ALA A 252 -16.35 -5.29 -1.17
CA ALA A 252 -17.50 -6.20 -1.14
C ALA A 252 -18.81 -5.44 -0.90
N ASN A 253 -18.84 -4.45 -0.01
CA ASN A 253 -20.02 -3.63 0.24
C ASN A 253 -20.44 -2.86 -1.02
N LEU A 254 -19.49 -2.26 -1.75
CA LEU A 254 -19.77 -1.54 -2.99
C LEU A 254 -20.21 -2.51 -4.10
N ALA A 255 -19.46 -3.58 -4.34
CA ALA A 255 -19.72 -4.55 -5.42
C ALA A 255 -21.07 -5.24 -5.25
N ASN A 256 -21.46 -5.62 -4.02
CA ASN A 256 -22.74 -6.28 -3.73
C ASN A 256 -23.92 -5.29 -3.58
N GLY A 257 -23.72 -4.00 -3.87
CA GLY A 257 -24.77 -2.98 -3.78
C GLY A 257 -25.21 -2.65 -2.34
N LYS A 258 -24.46 -3.11 -1.32
CA LYS A 258 -24.71 -2.79 0.09
C LYS A 258 -24.26 -1.37 0.47
N ALA A 259 -23.48 -0.73 -0.37
CA ALA A 259 -23.11 0.68 -0.25
C ALA A 259 -23.20 1.37 -1.61
N ALA A 260 -23.59 2.66 -1.61
CA ALA A 260 -23.70 3.46 -2.81
C ALA A 260 -22.42 4.25 -3.13
N MET A 261 -21.63 4.56 -2.14
CA MET A 261 -20.38 5.30 -2.27
C MET A 261 -19.27 4.61 -1.46
N LEU A 262 -18.03 4.72 -1.93
CA LEU A 262 -16.83 4.27 -1.23
C LEU A 262 -15.80 5.39 -1.25
N TYR A 263 -15.53 5.96 -0.08
CA TYR A 263 -14.40 6.85 0.13
C TYR A 263 -13.16 6.02 0.50
N GLN A 264 -11.99 6.38 0.00
CA GLN A 264 -10.76 5.59 0.10
C GLN A 264 -10.83 4.24 -0.68
N ALA A 265 -11.38 4.26 -1.88
CA ALA A 265 -11.24 3.16 -2.83
C ALA A 265 -9.82 3.13 -3.42
N TYR A 266 -9.47 1.98 -3.99
CA TYR A 266 -8.25 1.79 -4.78
C TYR A 266 -8.60 1.07 -6.08
N GLY A 267 -7.72 1.09 -7.05
CA GLY A 267 -7.94 0.47 -8.35
C GLY A 267 -8.36 -1.00 -8.30
N ARG A 268 -7.96 -1.72 -7.25
CA ARG A 268 -8.37 -3.10 -6.95
C ARG A 268 -9.91 -3.26 -6.85
N GLY A 269 -10.62 -2.23 -6.45
CA GLY A 269 -12.08 -2.22 -6.36
C GLY A 269 -12.77 -2.53 -7.69
N ALA A 270 -12.18 -2.13 -8.82
CA ALA A 270 -12.71 -2.45 -10.14
C ALA A 270 -12.72 -3.98 -10.40
N GLY A 271 -11.64 -4.67 -10.07
CA GLY A 271 -11.56 -6.14 -10.15
C GLY A 271 -12.56 -6.85 -9.23
N TYR A 272 -12.86 -6.27 -8.07
CA TYR A 272 -13.89 -6.77 -7.16
C TYR A 272 -15.30 -6.64 -7.77
N ILE A 273 -15.61 -5.51 -8.41
CA ILE A 273 -16.88 -5.30 -9.11
C ILE A 273 -17.02 -6.35 -10.23
N GLU A 274 -15.99 -6.52 -11.07
CA GLU A 274 -16.02 -7.51 -12.16
C GLU A 274 -16.29 -8.93 -11.68
N LYS A 275 -15.72 -9.30 -10.54
CA LYS A 275 -15.75 -10.68 -10.05
C LYS A 275 -16.98 -11.00 -9.21
N TYR A 276 -17.48 -10.04 -8.45
CA TYR A 276 -18.44 -10.29 -7.38
C TYR A 276 -19.75 -9.51 -7.49
N ALA A 277 -19.82 -8.47 -8.33
CA ALA A 277 -21.04 -7.73 -8.47
C ALA A 277 -22.12 -8.56 -9.20
N PRO A 278 -23.38 -8.52 -8.75
CA PRO A 278 -24.51 -9.02 -9.52
C PRO A 278 -24.52 -8.40 -10.92
N LYS A 279 -25.03 -9.15 -11.92
CA LYS A 279 -25.01 -8.72 -13.34
C LYS A 279 -25.68 -7.35 -13.55
N GLU A 280 -26.70 -7.06 -12.75
CA GLU A 280 -27.47 -5.80 -12.80
C GLU A 280 -26.65 -4.60 -12.32
N ILE A 281 -25.54 -4.85 -11.58
CA ILE A 281 -24.67 -3.81 -11.03
C ILE A 281 -23.29 -3.81 -11.67
N ALA A 282 -22.87 -4.92 -12.26
CA ALA A 282 -21.49 -5.12 -12.75
C ALA A 282 -21.10 -4.23 -13.95
N ASP A 283 -22.03 -3.44 -14.50
CA ASP A 283 -21.74 -2.51 -15.59
C ASP A 283 -20.83 -1.37 -15.07
N PRO A 284 -19.64 -1.15 -15.66
CA PRO A 284 -18.76 -0.05 -15.31
C PRO A 284 -19.42 1.32 -15.38
N GLU A 285 -20.42 1.51 -16.26
CA GLU A 285 -21.18 2.77 -16.39
C GLU A 285 -21.98 3.11 -15.12
N HIS A 286 -22.27 2.14 -14.26
CA HIS A 286 -22.89 2.40 -12.97
C HIS A 286 -21.95 3.04 -11.97
N PHE A 287 -20.64 2.89 -12.16
CA PHE A 287 -19.62 3.40 -11.22
C PHE A 287 -18.89 4.58 -11.83
N ALA A 288 -18.71 5.61 -11.04
CA ALA A 288 -17.89 6.75 -11.42
C ALA A 288 -16.91 7.10 -10.29
N VAL A 289 -15.88 7.83 -10.66
CA VAL A 289 -14.90 8.40 -9.74
C VAL A 289 -15.06 9.90 -9.67
N ALA A 290 -14.83 10.48 -8.51
CA ALA A 290 -14.88 11.91 -8.30
C ALA A 290 -13.61 12.40 -7.61
N ASP A 291 -13.37 13.71 -7.70
CA ASP A 291 -12.33 14.37 -6.90
C ASP A 291 -12.60 14.16 -5.40
N LYS A 292 -11.54 14.15 -4.63
CA LYS A 292 -11.63 14.09 -3.18
C LYS A 292 -12.32 15.33 -2.61
N LEU A 293 -12.92 15.14 -1.46
CA LEU A 293 -13.71 16.17 -0.79
C LEU A 293 -12.81 17.22 -0.12
N VAL A 294 -13.37 18.39 0.16
CA VAL A 294 -12.69 19.43 0.93
C VAL A 294 -13.38 19.58 2.28
N GLY A 295 -12.58 19.64 3.33
CA GLY A 295 -13.08 19.89 4.68
C GLY A 295 -13.39 21.37 4.94
N PRO A 296 -14.04 21.70 6.07
CA PRO A 296 -14.53 23.06 6.36
C PRO A 296 -13.42 24.11 6.45
N SER A 297 -12.23 23.77 6.90
CA SER A 297 -11.05 24.65 6.93
C SER A 297 -10.15 24.48 5.71
N GLY A 298 -10.48 23.56 4.78
CA GLY A 298 -9.67 23.23 3.62
C GLY A 298 -9.89 24.16 2.43
N LYS A 299 -8.95 24.13 1.48
CA LYS A 299 -8.99 24.91 0.24
C LYS A 299 -8.88 24.04 -1.02
N SER A 300 -8.35 22.83 -0.88
CA SER A 300 -8.09 21.93 -2.00
C SER A 300 -8.30 20.48 -1.59
N PRO A 301 -8.68 19.60 -2.53
CA PRO A 301 -8.71 18.18 -2.27
C PRO A 301 -7.30 17.65 -1.99
N ALA A 302 -7.23 16.48 -1.37
CA ALA A 302 -6.00 15.69 -1.24
C ALA A 302 -6.32 14.20 -1.35
N ALA A 303 -5.37 13.43 -1.84
CA ALA A 303 -5.48 11.98 -1.94
C ALA A 303 -4.27 11.32 -1.28
N GLN A 304 -4.47 10.14 -0.73
CA GLN A 304 -3.36 9.32 -0.27
C GLN A 304 -2.66 8.70 -1.48
N LEU A 305 -1.33 8.73 -1.44
CA LEU A 305 -0.44 8.13 -2.41
C LEU A 305 0.25 6.92 -1.79
N ASP A 306 0.43 5.87 -2.58
CA ASP A 306 1.34 4.76 -2.28
C ASP A 306 2.15 4.39 -3.53
N CYS A 307 3.31 3.79 -3.35
CA CYS A 307 4.10 3.21 -4.42
C CYS A 307 4.68 1.85 -4.04
N GLU A 308 4.34 1.36 -2.86
CA GLU A 308 4.74 0.06 -2.34
C GLU A 308 6.23 -0.25 -2.61
N PRO A 309 7.14 0.51 -1.99
CA PRO A 309 8.55 0.38 -2.33
C PRO A 309 9.13 -0.98 -1.94
N TRP A 310 9.93 -1.56 -2.82
CA TRP A 310 10.88 -2.59 -2.47
C TRP A 310 12.02 -1.98 -1.67
N MET A 311 12.21 -2.47 -0.44
CA MET A 311 13.31 -2.15 0.46
C MET A 311 14.24 -3.35 0.55
N VAL A 312 15.56 -3.13 0.58
CA VAL A 312 16.57 -4.18 0.75
C VAL A 312 17.25 -4.01 2.09
N PHE A 313 17.28 -5.07 2.92
CA PHE A 313 17.87 -5.00 4.25
C PHE A 313 19.38 -5.12 4.19
N LYS A 314 20.09 -4.22 4.90
CA LYS A 314 21.54 -4.05 4.80
C LYS A 314 22.32 -5.30 5.21
N ASP A 315 21.90 -5.93 6.32
CA ASP A 315 22.63 -7.05 6.92
C ASP A 315 22.07 -8.42 6.50
N ALA A 316 21.15 -8.44 5.50
CA ALA A 316 20.62 -9.67 4.95
C ALA A 316 21.65 -10.35 4.02
N LYS A 317 21.76 -11.69 4.13
CA LYS A 317 22.77 -12.47 3.42
C LYS A 317 22.62 -12.46 1.90
N GLY A 318 21.38 -12.34 1.41
CA GLY A 318 21.03 -12.30 -0.02
C GLY A 318 20.74 -10.89 -0.55
N ALA A 319 21.19 -9.82 0.12
CA ALA A 319 20.88 -8.45 -0.24
C ALA A 319 21.30 -8.06 -1.69
N SER A 320 22.44 -8.56 -2.14
CA SER A 320 22.93 -8.30 -3.51
C SER A 320 22.11 -9.04 -4.54
N GLU A 321 21.82 -10.30 -4.33
CA GLU A 321 21.00 -11.13 -5.20
C GLU A 321 19.53 -10.65 -5.22
N ALA A 322 19.02 -10.13 -4.09
CA ALA A 322 17.72 -9.48 -4.04
C ALA A 322 17.66 -8.27 -4.98
N VAL A 323 18.68 -7.41 -4.98
CA VAL A 323 18.77 -6.28 -5.94
C VAL A 323 18.82 -6.76 -7.38
N ASP A 324 19.60 -7.79 -7.68
CA ASP A 324 19.71 -8.33 -9.04
C ASP A 324 18.38 -8.96 -9.50
N PHE A 325 17.70 -9.69 -8.61
CA PHE A 325 16.35 -10.17 -8.88
C PHE A 325 15.36 -9.02 -9.10
N LEU A 326 15.43 -7.94 -8.32
CA LEU A 326 14.56 -6.77 -8.50
C LEU A 326 14.84 -6.04 -9.82
N LYS A 327 16.10 -5.97 -10.29
CA LYS A 327 16.41 -5.48 -11.64
C LYS A 327 15.80 -6.36 -12.73
N PHE A 328 15.79 -7.69 -12.51
CA PHE A 328 15.12 -8.64 -13.41
C PHE A 328 13.61 -8.46 -13.38
N PHE A 329 13.00 -8.28 -12.19
CA PHE A 329 11.58 -7.99 -11.99
C PHE A 329 11.12 -6.78 -12.82
N PHE A 330 11.88 -5.68 -12.82
CA PHE A 330 11.50 -4.45 -13.53
C PHE A 330 11.71 -4.45 -15.04
N LYS A 331 12.24 -5.52 -15.66
CA LYS A 331 12.23 -5.66 -17.12
C LYS A 331 10.79 -5.82 -17.61
N ASP A 332 10.44 -5.16 -18.72
CA ASP A 332 9.05 -5.14 -19.22
C ASP A 332 8.48 -6.53 -19.47
N GLU A 333 9.30 -7.50 -19.88
CA GLU A 333 8.90 -8.90 -20.07
C GLU A 333 8.38 -9.58 -18.81
N ASN A 334 8.82 -9.14 -17.62
CA ASN A 334 8.43 -9.64 -16.31
C ASN A 334 7.43 -8.70 -15.62
N TYR A 335 7.69 -7.40 -15.75
CA TYR A 335 6.93 -6.36 -15.06
C TYR A 335 5.51 -6.21 -15.61
N ILE A 336 5.32 -6.27 -16.94
CA ILE A 336 3.98 -6.16 -17.53
C ILE A 336 3.06 -7.29 -17.09
N PRO A 337 3.44 -8.60 -17.15
CA PRO A 337 2.61 -9.67 -16.58
C PRO A 337 2.25 -9.45 -15.10
N TYR A 338 3.20 -8.95 -14.29
CA TYR A 338 2.94 -8.61 -12.90
C TYR A 338 1.89 -7.50 -12.78
N LEU A 339 2.02 -6.40 -13.51
CA LEU A 339 1.03 -5.31 -13.51
C LEU A 339 -0.36 -5.78 -13.96
N HIS A 340 -0.40 -6.67 -14.94
CA HIS A 340 -1.64 -7.24 -15.48
C HIS A 340 -2.28 -8.28 -14.56
N SER A 341 -1.60 -8.74 -13.51
CA SER A 341 -2.19 -9.67 -12.55
C SER A 341 -3.30 -9.02 -11.70
N VAL A 342 -3.20 -7.69 -11.45
CA VAL A 342 -4.27 -6.90 -10.81
C VAL A 342 -4.40 -5.55 -11.54
N PRO A 343 -4.97 -5.54 -12.75
CA PRO A 343 -5.08 -4.32 -13.56
C PRO A 343 -5.80 -3.19 -12.81
N ILE A 344 -5.48 -1.93 -13.13
CA ILE A 344 -6.02 -0.71 -12.51
C ILE A 344 -5.43 -0.45 -11.11
N HIS A 345 -5.12 -1.50 -10.34
CA HIS A 345 -4.42 -1.38 -9.06
C HIS A 345 -2.92 -1.33 -9.26
N LEU A 346 -2.35 -2.34 -9.92
CA LEU A 346 -0.93 -2.38 -10.26
C LEU A 346 -0.70 -1.57 -11.54
N LEU A 347 -0.45 -0.28 -11.37
CA LEU A 347 -0.07 0.61 -12.46
C LEU A 347 1.45 0.66 -12.60
N SER A 348 1.94 1.09 -13.78
CA SER A 348 3.38 1.17 -13.98
C SER A 348 4.00 2.41 -13.35
N ILE A 349 5.06 2.21 -12.56
CA ILE A 349 5.91 3.31 -12.09
C ILE A 349 6.85 3.83 -13.20
N LYS A 350 7.06 3.05 -14.26
CA LYS A 350 7.94 3.40 -15.41
C LYS A 350 7.14 4.07 -16.50
N LYS A 351 7.52 5.30 -16.86
CA LYS A 351 6.94 6.05 -17.99
C LYS A 351 7.09 5.33 -19.34
N SER A 352 8.15 4.56 -19.51
CA SER A 352 8.37 3.77 -20.74
C SER A 352 7.38 2.61 -20.86
N THR A 353 7.11 1.92 -19.77
CA THR A 353 6.18 0.78 -19.74
C THR A 353 4.75 1.22 -20.05
N THR A 354 4.31 2.41 -19.60
CA THR A 354 2.96 2.92 -19.96
C THR A 354 2.79 3.16 -21.46
N LYS A 355 3.89 3.32 -22.20
CA LYS A 355 3.91 3.48 -23.68
C LYS A 355 4.08 2.15 -24.41
N ASN A 356 4.32 1.06 -23.69
CA ASN A 356 4.50 -0.27 -24.30
C ASN A 356 3.13 -0.81 -24.74
N PRO A 357 2.92 -1.17 -26.03
CA PRO A 357 1.65 -1.72 -26.52
C PRO A 357 1.18 -2.92 -25.70
N LYS A 358 2.08 -3.82 -25.30
CA LYS A 358 1.73 -4.97 -24.47
C LYS A 358 1.08 -4.59 -23.12
N TYR A 359 1.47 -3.44 -22.55
CA TYR A 359 0.85 -2.94 -21.34
C TYR A 359 -0.51 -2.28 -21.65
N ALA A 360 -0.56 -1.46 -22.69
CA ALA A 360 -1.74 -0.68 -23.04
C ALA A 360 -2.92 -1.54 -23.54
N ASP A 361 -2.64 -2.70 -24.16
CA ASP A 361 -3.65 -3.59 -24.76
C ASP A 361 -4.47 -4.39 -23.72
N ASN A 362 -4.30 -4.14 -22.42
CA ASN A 362 -5.07 -4.82 -21.41
C ASN A 362 -6.56 -4.35 -21.43
N PRO A 363 -7.52 -5.26 -21.67
CA PRO A 363 -8.94 -4.88 -21.81
C PRO A 363 -9.53 -4.27 -20.52
N MET A 364 -9.02 -4.63 -19.35
CA MET A 364 -9.47 -4.04 -18.08
C MET A 364 -9.03 -2.58 -17.94
N LEU A 365 -7.83 -2.23 -18.41
CA LEU A 365 -7.39 -0.82 -18.42
C LEU A 365 -8.27 0.04 -19.32
N ALA A 366 -8.71 -0.49 -20.47
CA ALA A 366 -9.62 0.19 -21.37
C ALA A 366 -11.02 0.31 -20.76
N LYS A 367 -11.56 -0.79 -20.22
CA LYS A 367 -12.90 -0.88 -19.62
C LYS A 367 -13.08 0.07 -18.42
N TRP A 368 -12.07 0.19 -17.59
CA TRP A 368 -12.07 1.03 -16.38
C TRP A 368 -11.21 2.29 -16.54
N ARG A 369 -11.06 2.78 -17.76
CA ARG A 369 -10.21 3.92 -18.09
C ARG A 369 -10.45 5.15 -17.19
N PRO A 370 -11.69 5.54 -16.83
CA PRO A 370 -11.92 6.68 -15.92
C PRO A 370 -11.24 6.54 -14.55
N TRP A 371 -11.10 5.32 -14.02
CA TRP A 371 -10.41 5.09 -12.74
C TRP A 371 -8.90 5.23 -12.88
N VAL A 372 -8.35 4.78 -14.01
CA VAL A 372 -6.92 4.95 -14.32
C VAL A 372 -6.61 6.43 -14.53
N ASP A 373 -7.42 7.15 -15.32
CA ASP A 373 -7.24 8.57 -15.59
C ASP A 373 -7.29 9.43 -14.32
N MET A 374 -8.16 9.08 -13.37
CA MET A 374 -8.22 9.78 -12.09
C MET A 374 -6.94 9.59 -11.28
N GLN A 375 -6.40 8.36 -11.22
CA GLN A 375 -5.13 8.12 -10.56
C GLN A 375 -3.98 8.86 -11.26
N GLU A 376 -3.89 8.79 -12.59
CA GLU A 376 -2.89 9.51 -13.38
C GLU A 376 -3.00 11.04 -13.22
N LYS A 377 -4.23 11.58 -13.07
CA LYS A 377 -4.47 12.99 -12.73
C LYS A 377 -3.88 13.31 -11.36
N TYR A 378 -4.08 12.44 -10.38
CA TYR A 378 -3.55 12.65 -9.03
C TYR A 378 -2.04 12.61 -9.00
N PHE A 379 -1.38 11.71 -9.73
CA PHE A 379 0.08 11.61 -9.81
C PHE A 379 0.76 12.87 -10.38
N LYS A 380 0.01 13.76 -11.02
CA LYS A 380 0.50 15.04 -11.57
C LYS A 380 0.31 16.22 -10.61
N ASN A 381 -0.32 16.01 -9.46
CA ASN A 381 -0.66 17.07 -8.51
C ASN A 381 0.20 16.98 -7.24
N ASP A 382 0.51 18.13 -6.67
CA ASP A 382 1.29 18.26 -5.42
C ASP A 382 0.47 17.98 -4.15
N TRP A 383 -0.85 17.90 -4.25
CA TRP A 383 -1.75 17.61 -3.13
C TRP A 383 -1.91 16.12 -2.83
N ILE A 384 -1.28 15.22 -3.61
CA ILE A 384 -1.17 13.81 -3.26
C ILE A 384 0.03 13.58 -2.32
N LYS A 385 -0.18 12.82 -1.23
CA LYS A 385 0.84 12.58 -0.18
C LYS A 385 0.81 11.13 0.32
N PRO A 386 1.94 10.59 0.78
CA PRO A 386 1.98 9.30 1.49
C PRO A 386 1.15 9.30 2.78
N VAL A 387 0.99 8.12 3.36
CA VAL A 387 0.28 7.92 4.65
C VAL A 387 0.87 8.82 5.73
N LEU A 388 0.00 9.51 6.47
CA LEU A 388 0.32 10.48 7.53
C LEU A 388 1.14 11.69 7.09
N VAL A 389 1.56 11.76 5.85
CA VAL A 389 2.29 12.91 5.32
C VAL A 389 1.28 13.98 4.91
N THR A 390 1.23 15.05 5.64
CA THR A 390 0.36 16.22 5.37
C THR A 390 1.12 17.34 4.66
N ASP A 391 2.44 17.36 4.82
CA ASP A 391 3.37 18.23 4.12
C ASP A 391 4.60 17.42 3.67
N TRP A 392 5.28 17.82 2.56
CA TRP A 392 6.45 17.09 2.09
C TRP A 392 7.61 17.05 3.08
N ASP A 393 7.71 18.05 3.97
CA ASP A 393 8.69 18.05 5.06
C ASP A 393 8.43 16.95 6.11
N ASP A 394 7.21 16.40 6.17
CA ASP A 394 6.92 15.27 7.03
C ASP A 394 7.71 14.01 6.63
N MET A 395 8.07 13.86 5.33
CA MET A 395 8.96 12.78 4.88
C MET A 395 10.37 12.82 5.48
N LYS A 396 10.78 13.93 6.08
CA LYS A 396 12.03 14.07 6.82
C LYS A 396 11.89 13.67 8.29
N LYS A 397 10.70 13.24 8.72
CA LYS A 397 10.39 12.88 10.12
C LYS A 397 10.37 11.35 10.28
N PRO A 398 11.51 10.71 10.62
CA PRO A 398 11.62 9.24 10.66
C PRO A 398 10.74 8.59 11.75
N TYR A 399 10.23 9.38 12.69
CA TYR A 399 9.36 8.93 13.77
C TYR A 399 7.89 8.73 13.36
N LEU A 400 7.49 9.11 12.15
CA LEU A 400 6.10 8.92 11.68
C LEU A 400 5.66 7.46 11.78
N LEU A 401 6.54 6.51 11.47
CA LEU A 401 6.26 5.08 11.61
C LEU A 401 6.01 4.69 13.07
N GLU A 402 6.75 5.25 14.02
CA GLU A 402 6.55 5.00 15.45
C GLU A 402 5.20 5.57 15.94
N VAL A 403 4.87 6.78 15.50
CA VAL A 403 3.56 7.40 15.81
C VAL A 403 2.42 6.56 15.23
N MET A 404 2.54 6.09 13.99
CA MET A 404 1.56 5.19 13.36
C MET A 404 1.43 3.88 14.14
N GLY A 405 2.55 3.23 14.43
CA GLY A 405 2.60 1.93 15.12
C GLY A 405 2.16 1.99 16.58
N SER A 406 2.23 3.17 17.24
CA SER A 406 1.79 3.35 18.63
C SER A 406 0.27 3.21 18.83
N GLY A 407 -0.52 3.34 17.76
CA GLY A 407 -1.98 3.34 17.82
C GLY A 407 -2.61 4.61 18.39
N ILE A 408 -1.82 5.60 18.83
CA ILE A 408 -2.33 6.81 19.50
C ILE A 408 -3.33 7.57 18.62
N LEU A 409 -3.03 7.70 17.32
CA LEU A 409 -3.92 8.41 16.38
C LEU A 409 -5.22 7.64 16.14
N VAL A 410 -5.16 6.32 16.13
CA VAL A 410 -6.33 5.45 16.01
C VAL A 410 -7.22 5.57 17.24
N ASP A 411 -6.62 5.52 18.45
CA ASP A 411 -7.32 5.73 19.71
C ASP A 411 -8.02 7.11 19.74
N MET A 412 -7.35 8.16 19.27
CA MET A 412 -7.89 9.52 19.19
C MET A 412 -9.21 9.56 18.39
N VAL A 413 -9.24 8.93 17.23
CA VAL A 413 -10.45 8.84 16.41
C VAL A 413 -11.52 8.01 17.10
N PHE A 414 -11.17 6.86 17.66
CA PHE A 414 -12.14 5.97 18.29
C PHE A 414 -12.68 6.50 19.61
N ASP A 415 -11.89 7.23 20.39
CA ASP A 415 -12.36 7.92 21.58
C ASP A 415 -13.43 8.96 21.22
N ALA A 416 -13.19 9.76 20.16
CA ALA A 416 -14.17 10.72 19.67
C ALA A 416 -15.44 10.02 19.14
N VAL A 417 -15.32 8.98 18.33
CA VAL A 417 -16.45 8.19 17.79
C VAL A 417 -17.28 7.54 18.89
N LYS A 418 -16.65 7.12 19.98
CA LYS A 418 -17.33 6.56 21.18
C LYS A 418 -17.98 7.62 22.09
N GLY A 419 -17.87 8.90 21.76
CA GLY A 419 -18.57 9.99 22.45
C GLY A 419 -17.69 10.94 23.26
N MET A 420 -16.37 10.72 23.33
CA MET A 420 -15.47 11.70 23.96
C MET A 420 -15.56 13.05 23.21
N PRO A 421 -15.56 14.20 23.87
CA PRO A 421 -15.43 15.49 23.20
C PRO A 421 -14.17 15.53 22.30
N SER A 422 -14.32 16.01 21.07
CA SER A 422 -13.22 15.98 20.09
C SER A 422 -11.97 16.72 20.58
N ALA A 423 -12.15 17.85 21.26
CA ALA A 423 -11.03 18.59 21.86
C ALA A 423 -10.31 17.80 22.97
N GLU A 424 -11.04 17.00 23.77
CA GLU A 424 -10.47 16.15 24.82
C GLU A 424 -9.69 14.97 24.22
N ALA A 425 -10.28 14.28 23.22
CA ALA A 425 -9.62 13.20 22.49
C ALA A 425 -8.31 13.70 21.83
N ALA A 426 -8.35 14.88 21.21
CA ALA A 426 -7.20 15.54 20.61
C ALA A 426 -6.12 15.88 21.64
N ALA A 427 -6.48 16.48 22.78
CA ALA A 427 -5.53 16.83 23.84
C ALA A 427 -4.88 15.60 24.47
N LYS A 428 -5.65 14.54 24.72
CA LYS A 428 -5.14 13.24 25.19
C LYS A 428 -4.12 12.65 24.22
N ALA A 429 -4.42 12.66 22.91
CA ALA A 429 -3.52 12.16 21.90
C ALA A 429 -2.27 13.02 21.75
N GLN A 430 -2.41 14.36 21.77
CA GLN A 430 -1.31 15.31 21.76
C GLN A 430 -0.27 14.96 22.82
N LYS A 431 -0.72 14.84 24.07
CA LYS A 431 0.15 14.51 25.22
C LYS A 431 0.88 13.17 25.01
N ARG A 432 0.16 12.13 24.58
CA ARG A 432 0.73 10.79 24.35
C ARG A 432 1.78 10.80 23.24
N VAL A 433 1.55 11.54 22.14
CA VAL A 433 2.54 11.68 21.06
C VAL A 433 3.76 12.45 21.53
N GLU A 434 3.59 13.52 22.31
CA GLU A 434 4.71 14.27 22.90
C GLU A 434 5.56 13.37 23.81
N GLU A 435 4.92 12.59 24.68
CA GLU A 435 5.60 11.62 25.56
C GLU A 435 6.36 10.56 24.75
N LEU A 436 5.75 10.01 23.69
CA LEU A 436 6.40 9.05 22.78
C LEU A 436 7.64 9.65 22.14
N LEU A 437 7.54 10.86 21.59
CA LEU A 437 8.66 11.51 20.90
C LEU A 437 9.80 11.90 21.85
N VAL A 438 9.48 12.25 23.10
CA VAL A 438 10.50 12.48 24.15
C VAL A 438 11.20 11.18 24.51
N GLN A 439 10.45 10.09 24.70
CA GLN A 439 11.03 8.76 25.02
C GLN A 439 11.92 8.24 23.90
N SER A 440 11.54 8.47 22.66
CA SER A 440 12.29 8.07 21.47
C SER A 440 13.43 9.07 21.12
N GLY A 441 13.61 10.14 21.89
CA GLY A 441 14.70 11.12 21.69
C GLY A 441 14.52 12.10 20.54
N TYR A 442 13.33 12.18 19.95
CA TYR A 442 13.03 13.12 18.85
C TYR A 442 12.61 14.52 19.34
N LEU A 443 12.07 14.61 20.55
CA LEU A 443 11.78 15.89 21.22
C LEU A 443 12.59 16.00 22.52
N LYS A 444 13.03 17.22 22.84
CA LYS A 444 13.58 17.55 24.14
C LYS A 444 12.44 17.88 25.12
N ARG A 445 12.61 17.50 26.39
CA ARG A 445 11.70 17.93 27.48
C ARG A 445 11.70 19.43 27.67
#